data_d649d224b065b900558f9daf9e8290d8
#
_entry.id   d649d224b065b900558f9daf9e8290d8
#
_cell.length_a   1.000
_cell.length_b   1.000
_cell.length_c   1.000
_cell.angle_alpha   90.00
_cell.angle_beta   90.00
_cell.angle_gamma   90.00
#
_symmetry.space_group_name_H-M   'P 1'
#
loop_
_entity.id
_entity.type
_entity.pdbx_description
1 polymer ?
#
loop_
_entity_poly.entity_id
_entity_poly.type
_entity_poly.pdbx_seq_one_letter_code
_entity_poly.pdbx_strand_id
1 'polypeptide(L)'
;MSVEISDVLKIVEKQNVWRGQEAINLIASENTQSPAVRSIECNDFMGRYAEGHPNTSDSINRYYEGTDYIDEVEMMATKEIIELANCTHADVRPISGNAANTAIALALLRGGDTVIANSIDAGGHISHNPIGVFGRRIQVRGQVLALNKENSISLHFWPTTEDGYHIDAPKSVDLIEKSSPTMVVLGKSLFLFPEPVKEIAEVCRALNIPVLYDGAHVLGLILGGQFQSPFAEGAHFISGSTHKTFPGPQRGVILGQLQEENELKWWTSIDRGIMPGSSSNHHLHTIPGLLVTVREMKQFGKEYAAQTVKNAKALGQGLEDSGVRVEAKDFGFTESHQIAINVSFYGAAKDLAKDLASNNIILNYNMLPGDQDARNPSGFRIGVQEMTRFGMKEPEMGELASLIADALQGKPVKEAVTELRRRFTEIQYA
;
A
#
# COMPACT_ATOMS: atom_id res chain seq x y z
N MET A 1 19.90 -19.25 -28.14
CA MET A 1 20.71 -18.02 -28.25
C MET A 1 21.24 -17.72 -26.85
N SER A 2 22.56 -17.52 -26.72
CA SER A 2 23.15 -17.04 -25.46
C SER A 2 22.69 -15.62 -25.23
N VAL A 3 22.23 -15.30 -24.03
CA VAL A 3 21.88 -13.93 -23.65
C VAL A 3 23.13 -13.25 -23.13
N GLU A 4 23.56 -12.20 -23.79
CA GLU A 4 24.71 -11.39 -23.36
C GLU A 4 24.29 -10.39 -22.27
N ILE A 5 25.19 -10.05 -21.35
CA ILE A 5 24.94 -9.03 -20.32
C ILE A 5 24.50 -7.71 -20.94
N SER A 6 25.10 -7.34 -22.08
CA SER A 6 24.73 -6.13 -22.84
C SER A 6 23.26 -6.10 -23.29
N ASP A 7 22.65 -7.27 -23.55
CA ASP A 7 21.25 -7.35 -23.94
C ASP A 7 20.32 -7.08 -22.75
N VAL A 8 20.70 -7.57 -21.58
CA VAL A 8 19.97 -7.27 -20.33
C VAL A 8 20.01 -5.78 -20.03
N LEU A 9 21.19 -5.16 -20.11
CA LEU A 9 21.36 -3.72 -19.90
C LEU A 9 20.53 -2.89 -20.86
N LYS A 10 20.50 -3.25 -22.16
CA LYS A 10 19.64 -2.57 -23.16
C LYS A 10 18.16 -2.68 -22.85
N ILE A 11 17.69 -3.82 -22.32
CA ILE A 11 16.27 -4.00 -21.94
C ILE A 11 15.93 -3.09 -20.76
N VAL A 12 16.81 -3.06 -19.74
CA VAL A 12 16.61 -2.19 -18.57
C VAL A 12 16.60 -0.72 -19.00
N GLU A 13 17.53 -0.31 -19.88
CA GLU A 13 17.57 1.08 -20.37
C GLU A 13 16.31 1.46 -21.15
N LYS A 14 15.80 0.57 -22.00
CA LYS A 14 14.52 0.79 -22.69
C LYS A 14 13.37 1.02 -21.70
N GLN A 15 13.31 0.23 -20.64
CA GLN A 15 12.32 0.41 -19.57
C GLN A 15 12.48 1.77 -18.88
N ASN A 16 13.71 2.17 -18.56
CA ASN A 16 14.02 3.44 -17.91
C ASN A 16 13.56 4.64 -18.77
N VAL A 17 13.87 4.62 -20.06
CA VAL A 17 13.46 5.67 -20.99
C VAL A 17 11.94 5.71 -21.13
N TRP A 18 11.32 4.56 -21.39
CA TRP A 18 9.87 4.48 -21.58
C TRP A 18 9.11 4.99 -20.36
N ARG A 19 9.41 4.44 -19.17
CA ARG A 19 8.69 4.80 -17.93
C ARG A 19 9.11 6.19 -17.41
N GLY A 20 10.36 6.57 -17.59
CA GLY A 20 10.89 7.84 -17.06
C GLY A 20 10.61 9.07 -17.91
N GLN A 21 10.40 8.92 -19.24
CA GLN A 21 10.37 10.06 -20.18
C GLN A 21 9.21 10.05 -21.14
N GLU A 22 8.54 8.91 -21.38
CA GLU A 22 7.54 8.79 -22.42
C GLU A 22 6.15 8.47 -21.90
N ALA A 23 6.06 7.65 -20.86
CA ALA A 23 4.79 7.15 -20.35
C ALA A 23 4.35 7.88 -19.07
N ILE A 24 3.05 8.16 -18.98
CA ILE A 24 2.38 8.65 -17.78
C ILE A 24 1.93 7.44 -16.95
N ASN A 25 2.49 7.30 -15.75
CA ASN A 25 2.17 6.19 -14.86
C ASN A 25 1.04 6.57 -13.89
N LEU A 26 -0.04 5.83 -13.98
CA LEU A 26 -1.24 5.97 -13.13
C LEU A 26 -1.53 4.70 -12.32
N ILE A 27 -0.55 3.81 -12.17
CA ILE A 27 -0.69 2.64 -11.30
C ILE A 27 -0.64 3.10 -9.85
N ALA A 28 -1.73 2.93 -9.12
CA ALA A 28 -1.89 3.40 -7.74
C ALA A 28 -0.95 2.73 -6.72
N SER A 29 -0.27 1.65 -7.10
CA SER A 29 0.68 0.91 -6.26
C SER A 29 2.15 1.13 -6.63
N GLU A 30 2.44 2.08 -7.50
CA GLU A 30 3.80 2.40 -7.94
C GLU A 30 4.19 3.84 -7.57
N ASN A 31 5.48 4.07 -7.43
CA ASN A 31 6.06 5.40 -7.29
C ASN A 31 7.53 5.38 -7.71
N THR A 32 8.08 6.56 -7.99
CA THR A 32 9.48 6.71 -8.33
C THR A 32 10.26 7.22 -7.11
N GLN A 33 11.32 6.50 -6.75
CA GLN A 33 12.25 6.90 -5.71
C GLN A 33 13.07 8.12 -6.15
N SER A 34 13.49 8.95 -5.18
CA SER A 34 14.43 10.05 -5.45
C SER A 34 15.78 9.56 -5.95
N PRO A 35 16.57 10.42 -6.63
CA PRO A 35 17.95 10.10 -6.99
C PRO A 35 18.81 9.72 -5.78
N ALA A 36 18.60 10.35 -4.62
CA ALA A 36 19.32 10.06 -3.39
C ALA A 36 19.02 8.65 -2.88
N VAL A 37 17.74 8.25 -2.85
CA VAL A 37 17.33 6.90 -2.47
C VAL A 37 17.90 5.85 -3.42
N ARG A 38 17.78 6.05 -4.74
CA ARG A 38 18.31 5.11 -5.73
C ARG A 38 19.83 4.94 -5.63
N SER A 39 20.57 6.02 -5.41
CA SER A 39 22.04 5.98 -5.33
C SER A 39 22.53 5.20 -4.12
N ILE A 40 21.81 5.28 -2.99
CA ILE A 40 22.22 4.64 -1.74
C ILE A 40 21.86 3.15 -1.68
N GLU A 41 20.92 2.66 -2.49
CA GLU A 41 20.54 1.25 -2.50
C GLU A 41 21.63 0.32 -3.06
N CYS A 42 22.52 0.82 -3.90
CA CYS A 42 23.68 0.05 -4.38
C CYS A 42 24.83 0.18 -3.38
N ASN A 43 24.85 -0.65 -2.35
CA ASN A 43 25.83 -0.62 -1.25
C ASN A 43 26.24 -2.04 -0.81
N ASP A 44 27.25 -2.14 0.07
CA ASP A 44 27.79 -3.43 0.54
C ASP A 44 26.77 -4.28 1.31
N PHE A 45 25.73 -3.69 1.92
CA PHE A 45 24.69 -4.43 2.65
C PHE A 45 23.91 -5.42 1.76
N MET A 46 24.00 -5.31 0.43
CA MET A 46 23.36 -6.24 -0.53
C MET A 46 23.76 -7.68 -0.32
N GLY A 47 24.99 -7.93 0.13
CA GLY A 47 25.53 -9.28 0.32
C GLY A 47 25.67 -9.70 1.78
N ARG A 48 25.05 -8.97 2.72
CA ARG A 48 25.24 -9.21 4.15
C ARG A 48 24.03 -9.86 4.80
N TYR A 49 24.26 -10.42 6.00
CA TYR A 49 23.25 -11.00 6.86
C TYR A 49 23.20 -10.27 8.21
N ALA A 50 22.00 -9.99 8.71
CA ALA A 50 21.78 -9.38 10.00
C ALA A 50 20.43 -9.83 10.59
N GLU A 51 20.22 -11.13 10.73
CA GLU A 51 19.03 -11.69 11.36
C GLU A 51 18.96 -11.32 12.84
N GLY A 52 17.76 -11.12 13.36
CA GLY A 52 17.52 -10.66 14.71
C GLY A 52 17.30 -9.15 14.79
N HIS A 53 17.62 -8.56 15.92
CA HIS A 53 17.57 -7.12 16.17
C HIS A 53 18.97 -6.53 16.20
N PRO A 54 19.11 -5.21 15.99
CA PRO A 54 20.36 -4.50 16.18
C PRO A 54 20.99 -4.78 17.55
N ASN A 55 22.30 -4.95 17.57
CA ASN A 55 23.05 -5.05 18.83
C ASN A 55 23.07 -3.67 19.50
N THR A 56 22.98 -3.67 20.82
CA THR A 56 23.10 -2.47 21.65
C THR A 56 24.23 -2.65 22.66
N SER A 57 24.61 -1.58 23.37
CA SER A 57 25.61 -1.67 24.45
C SER A 57 25.26 -2.70 25.52
N ASP A 58 23.95 -2.97 25.70
CA ASP A 58 23.43 -3.76 26.81
C ASP A 58 22.97 -5.17 26.38
N SER A 59 22.92 -5.44 25.07
CA SER A 59 22.46 -6.73 24.54
C SER A 59 23.07 -7.09 23.18
N ILE A 60 23.36 -8.38 22.98
CA ILE A 60 23.77 -8.96 21.71
C ILE A 60 22.55 -9.70 21.15
N ASN A 61 21.97 -9.18 20.04
CA ASN A 61 20.72 -9.66 19.47
C ASN A 61 20.84 -10.20 18.04
N ARG A 62 22.02 -10.04 17.42
CA ARG A 62 22.33 -10.60 16.09
C ARG A 62 22.95 -11.99 16.22
N TYR A 63 22.71 -12.82 15.22
CA TYR A 63 23.39 -14.10 15.07
C TYR A 63 24.73 -14.01 14.31
N TYR A 64 25.05 -12.82 13.76
CA TYR A 64 26.18 -12.56 12.87
C TYR A 64 27.03 -11.42 13.42
N GLU A 65 28.35 -11.54 13.25
CA GLU A 65 29.30 -10.47 13.55
C GLU A 65 29.45 -9.50 12.35
N GLY A 66 30.02 -8.32 12.60
CA GLY A 66 30.30 -7.31 11.56
C GLY A 66 29.03 -6.57 11.12
N THR A 67 28.05 -6.41 12.00
CA THR A 67 26.79 -5.73 11.72
C THR A 67 26.75 -4.29 12.24
N ASP A 68 27.81 -3.76 12.83
CA ASP A 68 27.82 -2.47 13.54
C ASP A 68 27.16 -1.33 12.76
N TYR A 69 27.54 -1.14 11.50
CA TYR A 69 27.00 -0.06 10.66
C TYR A 69 25.59 -0.37 10.14
N ILE A 70 25.25 -1.64 9.97
CA ILE A 70 23.89 -2.10 9.63
C ILE A 70 22.97 -1.78 10.80
N ASP A 71 23.39 -2.10 12.01
CA ASP A 71 22.65 -1.86 13.25
C ASP A 71 22.41 -0.36 13.47
N GLU A 72 23.44 0.46 13.25
CA GLU A 72 23.32 1.91 13.35
C GLU A 72 22.23 2.46 12.39
N VAL A 73 22.27 2.07 11.12
CA VAL A 73 21.30 2.55 10.11
C VAL A 73 19.89 2.01 10.42
N GLU A 74 19.75 0.76 10.84
CA GLU A 74 18.45 0.17 11.18
C GLU A 74 17.83 0.85 12.40
N MET A 75 18.62 1.12 13.45
CA MET A 75 18.18 1.87 14.62
C MET A 75 17.75 3.30 14.27
N MET A 76 18.52 3.99 13.40
CA MET A 76 18.16 5.33 12.91
C MET A 76 16.85 5.30 12.14
N ALA A 77 16.68 4.35 11.20
CA ALA A 77 15.47 4.22 10.40
C ALA A 77 14.23 3.96 11.28
N THR A 78 14.36 3.05 12.25
CA THR A 78 13.30 2.73 13.21
C THR A 78 12.94 3.94 14.07
N LYS A 79 13.93 4.65 14.61
CA LYS A 79 13.69 5.85 15.41
C LYS A 79 13.00 6.95 14.61
N GLU A 80 13.50 7.25 13.42
CA GLU A 80 12.98 8.37 12.63
C GLU A 80 11.57 8.09 12.06
N ILE A 81 11.23 6.83 11.79
CA ILE A 81 9.87 6.49 11.34
C ILE A 81 8.88 6.51 12.52
N ILE A 82 9.30 6.16 13.74
CA ILE A 82 8.51 6.34 14.98
C ILE A 82 8.17 7.83 15.16
N GLU A 83 9.17 8.70 15.02
CA GLU A 83 8.96 10.15 15.11
C GLU A 83 8.01 10.67 14.02
N LEU A 84 8.20 10.27 12.75
CA LEU A 84 7.36 10.67 11.63
C LEU A 84 5.91 10.21 11.80
N ALA A 85 5.72 8.98 12.27
CA ALA A 85 4.40 8.37 12.46
C ALA A 85 3.74 8.78 13.78
N ASN A 86 4.46 9.46 14.68
CA ASN A 86 4.03 9.77 16.03
C ASN A 86 3.43 8.54 16.75
N CYS A 87 4.18 7.43 16.75
CA CYS A 87 3.78 6.15 17.32
C CYS A 87 4.77 5.67 18.39
N THR A 88 4.43 4.59 19.09
CA THR A 88 5.27 4.06 20.18
C THR A 88 6.26 2.99 19.71
N HIS A 89 5.93 2.27 18.64
CA HIS A 89 6.71 1.14 18.14
C HIS A 89 6.77 1.15 16.61
N ALA A 90 7.88 0.70 16.04
CA ALA A 90 8.02 0.43 14.60
C ALA A 90 8.94 -0.75 14.35
N ASP A 91 8.67 -1.49 13.27
CA ASP A 91 9.55 -2.51 12.74
C ASP A 91 9.73 -2.30 11.24
N VAL A 92 10.97 -2.12 10.81
CA VAL A 92 11.34 -1.83 9.42
C VAL A 92 11.84 -3.07 8.67
N ARG A 93 11.82 -4.26 9.30
CA ARG A 93 12.31 -5.51 8.72
C ARG A 93 11.38 -6.15 7.68
N PRO A 94 10.04 -5.95 7.67
CA PRO A 94 9.20 -6.52 6.63
C PRO A 94 9.66 -6.12 5.23
N ILE A 95 9.76 -7.07 4.30
CA ILE A 95 10.23 -6.84 2.92
C ILE A 95 9.15 -6.36 1.96
N SER A 96 7.91 -6.31 2.40
CA SER A 96 6.76 -5.75 1.67
C SER A 96 5.59 -5.55 2.62
N GLY A 97 4.57 -4.77 2.20
CA GLY A 97 3.31 -4.65 2.96
C GLY A 97 2.63 -6.00 3.18
N ASN A 98 2.66 -6.89 2.20
CA ASN A 98 2.12 -8.24 2.36
C ASN A 98 2.93 -9.08 3.37
N ALA A 99 4.25 -8.92 3.43
CA ALA A 99 5.09 -9.55 4.46
C ALA A 99 4.78 -9.02 5.86
N ALA A 100 4.50 -7.71 5.99
CA ALA A 100 4.02 -7.11 7.23
C ALA A 100 2.68 -7.71 7.67
N ASN A 101 1.69 -7.81 6.79
CA ASN A 101 0.43 -8.48 7.06
C ASN A 101 0.64 -9.96 7.43
N THR A 102 1.56 -10.65 6.76
CA THR A 102 1.91 -12.04 7.06
C THR A 102 2.49 -12.19 8.46
N ALA A 103 3.38 -11.30 8.87
CA ALA A 103 3.98 -11.31 10.19
C ALA A 103 2.92 -11.15 11.29
N ILE A 104 2.01 -10.19 11.12
CA ILE A 104 0.92 -9.93 12.06
C ILE A 104 -0.03 -11.14 12.13
N ALA A 105 -0.42 -11.70 10.99
CA ALA A 105 -1.28 -12.89 10.96
C ALA A 105 -0.61 -14.11 11.61
N LEU A 106 0.69 -14.32 11.37
CA LEU A 106 1.47 -15.39 12.01
C LEU A 106 1.53 -15.26 13.52
N ALA A 107 1.62 -14.02 13.98
CA ALA A 107 1.73 -13.70 15.40
C ALA A 107 0.41 -13.89 16.15
N LEU A 108 -0.67 -13.36 15.59
CA LEU A 108 -1.92 -13.14 16.31
C LEU A 108 -3.02 -14.15 16.00
N LEU A 109 -2.91 -14.91 14.89
CA LEU A 109 -3.96 -15.82 14.45
C LEU A 109 -3.56 -17.29 14.57
N ARG A 110 -4.57 -18.12 14.83
CA ARG A 110 -4.49 -19.59 14.89
C ARG A 110 -5.58 -20.19 14.01
N GLY A 111 -5.48 -21.49 13.73
CA GLY A 111 -6.58 -22.23 13.08
C GLY A 111 -7.84 -22.18 13.96
N GLY A 112 -8.97 -21.89 13.34
CA GLY A 112 -10.27 -21.72 14.01
C GLY A 112 -10.61 -20.29 14.40
N ASP A 113 -9.64 -19.35 14.32
CA ASP A 113 -9.88 -17.94 14.62
C ASP A 113 -10.82 -17.27 13.60
N THR A 114 -11.41 -16.17 14.02
CA THR A 114 -12.29 -15.34 13.18
C THR A 114 -11.60 -13.99 12.90
N VAL A 115 -11.64 -13.55 11.64
CA VAL A 115 -11.15 -12.24 11.18
C VAL A 115 -12.23 -11.51 10.41
N ILE A 116 -12.35 -10.21 10.59
CA ILE A 116 -13.19 -9.35 9.76
C ILE A 116 -12.26 -8.45 8.92
N ALA A 117 -12.52 -8.37 7.61
CA ALA A 117 -11.72 -7.57 6.68
C ALA A 117 -12.56 -7.05 5.51
N ASN A 118 -11.98 -6.22 4.63
CA ASN A 118 -12.64 -5.78 3.40
C ASN A 118 -12.63 -6.90 2.34
N SER A 119 -13.76 -7.13 1.69
CA SER A 119 -13.84 -8.02 0.51
C SER A 119 -13.19 -7.41 -0.73
N ILE A 120 -12.84 -8.23 -1.72
CA ILE A 120 -12.18 -7.75 -2.96
C ILE A 120 -13.09 -6.80 -3.74
N ASP A 121 -14.37 -7.12 -3.84
CA ASP A 121 -15.39 -6.30 -4.52
C ASP A 121 -15.64 -4.96 -3.81
N ALA A 122 -15.42 -4.88 -2.49
CA ALA A 122 -15.41 -3.63 -1.74
C ALA A 122 -14.01 -2.94 -1.71
N GLY A 123 -13.10 -3.33 -2.59
CA GLY A 123 -11.76 -2.76 -2.72
C GLY A 123 -10.69 -3.38 -1.81
N GLY A 124 -10.98 -4.44 -1.06
CA GLY A 124 -10.02 -5.10 -0.17
C GLY A 124 -8.80 -5.68 -0.89
N HIS A 125 -7.68 -5.77 -0.18
CA HIS A 125 -6.47 -6.38 -0.72
C HIS A 125 -6.62 -7.91 -0.77
N ILE A 126 -5.95 -8.54 -1.73
CA ILE A 126 -5.97 -10.00 -1.90
C ILE A 126 -5.52 -10.78 -0.64
N SER A 127 -4.64 -10.20 0.19
CA SER A 127 -4.24 -10.79 1.47
C SER A 127 -5.38 -10.89 2.48
N HIS A 128 -6.42 -10.07 2.36
CA HIS A 128 -7.59 -10.03 3.24
C HIS A 128 -8.66 -11.06 2.87
N ASN A 129 -8.45 -11.86 1.84
CA ASN A 129 -9.44 -12.77 1.28
C ASN A 129 -9.06 -14.24 1.49
N PRO A 130 -9.97 -15.21 1.19
CA PRO A 130 -9.74 -16.63 1.46
C PRO A 130 -8.48 -17.22 0.82
N ILE A 131 -7.97 -16.60 -0.26
CA ILE A 131 -6.71 -17.02 -0.90
C ILE A 131 -5.47 -16.34 -0.29
N GLY A 132 -5.67 -15.33 0.54
CA GLY A 132 -4.61 -14.53 1.16
C GLY A 132 -4.22 -15.02 2.56
N VAL A 133 -3.34 -14.25 3.21
CA VAL A 133 -2.75 -14.62 4.50
C VAL A 133 -3.76 -14.66 5.64
N PHE A 134 -4.77 -13.80 5.64
CA PHE A 134 -5.81 -13.78 6.67
C PHE A 134 -6.87 -14.86 6.49
N GLY A 135 -6.97 -15.49 5.33
CA GLY A 135 -7.93 -16.58 5.06
C GLY A 135 -7.34 -17.98 5.03
N ARG A 136 -6.06 -18.13 4.69
CA ARG A 136 -5.42 -19.43 4.50
C ARG A 136 -4.60 -19.95 5.67
N ARG A 137 -4.47 -19.21 6.73
CA ARG A 137 -3.53 -19.53 7.78
C ARG A 137 -3.87 -20.76 8.57
N ILE A 138 -2.88 -21.64 8.63
CA ILE A 138 -2.95 -22.90 9.35
C ILE A 138 -1.61 -23.20 9.96
N GLN A 139 -1.51 -23.09 11.26
CA GLN A 139 -0.47 -23.76 12.03
C GLN A 139 -1.03 -24.18 13.39
N VAL A 140 -1.03 -25.48 13.65
CA VAL A 140 -1.23 -26.01 14.98
C VAL A 140 0.08 -26.70 15.37
N ARG A 141 0.82 -26.07 16.29
CA ARG A 141 1.99 -26.65 16.98
C ARG A 141 2.96 -27.43 16.08
N GLY A 142 3.51 -26.78 15.04
CA GLY A 142 4.59 -27.34 14.24
C GLY A 142 4.17 -28.36 13.18
N GLN A 143 2.90 -28.61 12.97
CA GLN A 143 2.38 -29.41 11.87
C GLN A 143 1.67 -28.50 10.84
N VAL A 144 2.09 -28.61 9.57
CA VAL A 144 1.32 -28.07 8.45
C VAL A 144 0.15 -29.04 8.25
N LEU A 145 -1.02 -28.66 8.75
CA LEU A 145 -2.23 -29.44 8.51
C LEU A 145 -2.78 -29.10 7.12
N ALA A 146 -3.29 -30.11 6.44
CA ALA A 146 -4.06 -29.90 5.22
C ALA A 146 -5.23 -28.94 5.49
N LEU A 147 -5.50 -28.08 4.53
CA LEU A 147 -6.63 -27.13 4.55
C LEU A 147 -7.97 -27.90 4.65
N ASN A 148 -8.43 -28.14 5.85
CA ASN A 148 -9.82 -28.57 6.08
C ASN A 148 -10.58 -27.40 6.75
N LYS A 149 -11.90 -27.39 6.62
CA LYS A 149 -12.76 -26.33 7.17
C LYS A 149 -12.58 -26.11 8.68
N GLU A 150 -12.18 -27.11 9.42
CA GLU A 150 -12.07 -27.08 10.89
C GLU A 150 -10.83 -26.34 11.39
N ASN A 151 -9.78 -26.19 10.53
CA ASN A 151 -8.51 -25.54 10.86
C ASN A 151 -8.28 -24.25 10.06
N SER A 152 -9.23 -23.80 9.24
CA SER A 152 -9.14 -22.54 8.52
C SER A 152 -9.57 -21.38 9.40
N ILE A 153 -9.05 -20.18 9.10
CA ILE A 153 -9.53 -18.94 9.66
C ILE A 153 -10.93 -18.68 9.09
N SER A 154 -11.90 -18.38 9.96
CA SER A 154 -13.21 -17.88 9.55
C SER A 154 -13.11 -16.42 9.16
N LEU A 155 -13.33 -16.12 7.88
CA LEU A 155 -13.23 -14.76 7.36
C LEU A 155 -14.61 -14.18 7.13
N HIS A 156 -14.91 -13.07 7.80
CA HIS A 156 -16.08 -12.25 7.58
C HIS A 156 -15.69 -10.97 6.86
N PHE A 157 -16.64 -10.37 6.15
CA PHE A 157 -16.40 -9.12 5.43
C PHE A 157 -17.20 -7.99 6.05
N TRP A 158 -16.58 -6.80 6.07
CA TRP A 158 -17.25 -5.59 6.49
C TRP A 158 -18.47 -5.33 5.63
N PRO A 159 -19.64 -5.05 6.24
CA PRO A 159 -20.78 -4.56 5.49
C PRO A 159 -20.47 -3.17 4.92
N THR A 160 -20.87 -2.93 3.69
CA THR A 160 -20.72 -1.64 3.02
C THR A 160 -22.04 -0.88 3.00
N THR A 161 -21.96 0.44 2.85
CA THR A 161 -23.10 1.29 2.49
C THR A 161 -23.52 1.03 1.05
N GLU A 162 -24.63 1.62 0.61
CA GLU A 162 -25.18 1.38 -0.74
C GLU A 162 -24.23 1.79 -1.88
N ASP A 163 -23.34 2.74 -1.63
CA ASP A 163 -22.31 3.16 -2.61
C ASP A 163 -21.20 2.11 -2.83
N GLY A 164 -21.05 1.15 -1.91
CA GLY A 164 -20.04 0.10 -1.95
C GLY A 164 -18.61 0.55 -1.62
N TYR A 165 -18.38 1.84 -1.39
CA TYR A 165 -17.05 2.40 -1.11
C TYR A 165 -16.80 2.67 0.38
N HIS A 166 -17.86 2.88 1.17
CA HIS A 166 -17.76 3.11 2.60
C HIS A 166 -18.17 1.85 3.39
N ILE A 167 -17.54 1.64 4.54
CA ILE A 167 -17.96 0.63 5.52
C ILE A 167 -19.16 1.20 6.29
N ASP A 168 -20.20 0.37 6.45
CA ASP A 168 -21.37 0.67 7.29
C ASP A 168 -20.99 0.46 8.77
N ALA A 169 -20.66 1.53 9.47
CA ALA A 169 -20.15 1.45 10.85
C ALA A 169 -21.16 0.80 11.82
N PRO A 170 -22.46 1.16 11.86
CA PRO A 170 -23.43 0.50 12.72
C PRO A 170 -23.54 -1.01 12.51
N LYS A 171 -23.64 -1.45 11.25
CA LYS A 171 -23.69 -2.89 10.94
C LYS A 171 -22.37 -3.60 11.25
N SER A 172 -21.25 -2.89 11.17
CA SER A 172 -19.93 -3.42 11.51
C SER A 172 -19.77 -3.65 13.01
N VAL A 173 -20.27 -2.76 13.84
CA VAL A 173 -20.35 -2.94 15.30
C VAL A 173 -21.17 -4.20 15.64
N ASP A 174 -22.36 -4.33 15.07
CA ASP A 174 -23.21 -5.52 15.21
C ASP A 174 -22.48 -6.81 14.79
N LEU A 175 -21.70 -6.76 13.71
CA LEU A 175 -20.95 -7.91 13.21
C LEU A 175 -19.82 -8.30 14.19
N ILE A 176 -19.10 -7.34 14.76
CA ILE A 176 -18.05 -7.59 15.77
C ILE A 176 -18.65 -8.27 16.99
N GLU A 177 -19.73 -7.72 17.54
CA GLU A 177 -20.40 -8.28 18.73
C GLU A 177 -20.90 -9.70 18.52
N LYS A 178 -21.48 -9.99 17.35
CA LYS A 178 -22.01 -11.32 17.00
C LYS A 178 -20.94 -12.35 16.70
N SER A 179 -19.84 -11.96 16.06
CA SER A 179 -18.81 -12.90 15.61
C SER A 179 -17.64 -13.03 16.57
N SER A 180 -17.46 -12.09 17.51
CA SER A 180 -16.34 -12.03 18.46
C SER A 180 -14.99 -12.33 17.79
N PRO A 181 -14.55 -11.53 16.82
CA PRO A 181 -13.37 -11.84 16.02
C PRO A 181 -12.08 -11.81 16.87
N THR A 182 -11.11 -12.63 16.50
CA THR A 182 -9.77 -12.60 17.10
C THR A 182 -8.99 -11.34 16.70
N MET A 183 -9.25 -10.80 15.51
CA MET A 183 -8.65 -9.59 14.98
C MET A 183 -9.56 -8.95 13.92
N VAL A 184 -9.49 -7.64 13.79
CA VAL A 184 -10.13 -6.93 12.67
C VAL A 184 -9.08 -6.23 11.82
N VAL A 185 -9.34 -6.16 10.51
CA VAL A 185 -8.46 -5.52 9.51
C VAL A 185 -9.27 -4.49 8.74
N LEU A 186 -8.83 -3.24 8.83
CA LEU A 186 -9.30 -2.12 8.05
C LEU A 186 -8.29 -1.79 6.93
N GLY A 187 -8.71 -1.00 5.95
CA GLY A 187 -7.85 -0.62 4.82
C GLY A 187 -8.11 -1.41 3.54
N LYS A 188 -7.77 -0.81 2.41
CA LYS A 188 -8.16 -1.27 1.07
C LYS A 188 -7.04 -1.15 0.04
N SER A 189 -7.17 -1.85 -1.08
CA SER A 189 -6.37 -1.64 -2.30
C SER A 189 -6.99 -0.57 -3.20
N LEU A 190 -8.31 -0.58 -3.38
CA LEU A 190 -9.06 0.53 -3.94
C LEU A 190 -9.56 1.38 -2.77
N PHE A 191 -8.83 2.42 -2.43
CA PHE A 191 -8.97 3.16 -1.19
C PHE A 191 -9.31 4.61 -1.48
N LEU A 192 -10.59 4.92 -1.65
CA LEU A 192 -11.05 6.26 -2.01
C LEU A 192 -11.30 7.15 -0.78
N PHE A 193 -11.86 6.58 0.31
CA PHE A 193 -12.31 7.34 1.49
C PHE A 193 -11.78 6.73 2.79
N PRO A 194 -11.69 7.51 3.87
CA PRO A 194 -11.37 7.01 5.22
C PRO A 194 -12.27 5.88 5.68
N GLU A 195 -11.74 5.02 6.53
CA GLU A 195 -12.46 3.92 7.20
C GLU A 195 -13.01 4.38 8.56
N PRO A 196 -14.12 3.82 9.08
CA PRO A 196 -14.71 4.18 10.38
C PRO A 196 -13.90 3.56 11.54
N VAL A 197 -12.62 3.94 11.65
CA VAL A 197 -11.69 3.37 12.65
C VAL A 197 -12.16 3.62 14.06
N LYS A 198 -12.63 4.84 14.35
CA LYS A 198 -13.01 5.25 15.70
C LYS A 198 -14.14 4.38 16.26
N GLU A 199 -15.21 4.25 15.52
CA GLU A 199 -16.40 3.48 15.92
C GLU A 199 -16.07 2.00 16.11
N ILE A 200 -15.25 1.44 15.22
CA ILE A 200 -14.82 0.04 15.28
C ILE A 200 -13.84 -0.18 16.43
N ALA A 201 -12.88 0.73 16.62
CA ALA A 201 -11.88 0.61 17.69
C ALA A 201 -12.47 0.72 19.09
N GLU A 202 -13.53 1.53 19.28
CA GLU A 202 -14.22 1.63 20.57
C GLU A 202 -14.76 0.26 21.02
N VAL A 203 -15.43 -0.46 20.15
CA VAL A 203 -15.96 -1.81 20.44
C VAL A 203 -14.81 -2.83 20.58
N CYS A 204 -13.85 -2.79 19.71
CA CYS A 204 -12.70 -3.71 19.75
C CYS A 204 -11.90 -3.56 21.04
N ARG A 205 -11.70 -2.33 21.53
CA ARG A 205 -11.02 -2.07 22.81
C ARG A 205 -11.78 -2.69 23.99
N ALA A 206 -13.12 -2.54 24.03
CA ALA A 206 -13.95 -3.12 25.08
C ALA A 206 -13.87 -4.66 25.10
N LEU A 207 -13.65 -5.28 23.95
CA LEU A 207 -13.55 -6.74 23.77
C LEU A 207 -12.11 -7.26 23.72
N ASN A 208 -11.10 -6.39 23.90
CA ASN A 208 -9.67 -6.72 23.77
C ASN A 208 -9.31 -7.34 22.42
N ILE A 209 -9.84 -6.79 21.33
CA ILE A 209 -9.62 -7.24 19.96
C ILE A 209 -8.59 -6.30 19.28
N PRO A 210 -7.47 -6.82 18.74
CA PRO A 210 -6.51 -6.00 18.00
C PRO A 210 -7.11 -5.47 16.69
N VAL A 211 -6.88 -4.17 16.45
CA VAL A 211 -7.29 -3.45 15.25
C VAL A 211 -6.04 -3.20 14.38
N LEU A 212 -5.98 -3.83 13.21
CA LEU A 212 -4.98 -3.58 12.19
C LEU A 212 -5.54 -2.64 11.13
N TYR A 213 -4.81 -1.58 10.81
CA TYR A 213 -5.07 -0.74 9.66
C TYR A 213 -4.05 -1.03 8.56
N ASP A 214 -4.47 -1.67 7.46
CA ASP A 214 -3.62 -1.84 6.27
C ASP A 214 -3.54 -0.53 5.49
N GLY A 215 -2.55 0.28 5.85
CA GLY A 215 -2.25 1.55 5.24
C GLY A 215 -1.38 1.46 3.98
N ALA A 216 -1.15 0.27 3.41
CA ALA A 216 -0.18 0.07 2.34
C ALA A 216 -0.35 1.05 1.17
N HIS A 217 -1.57 1.40 0.78
CA HIS A 217 -1.83 2.36 -0.29
C HIS A 217 -1.72 3.82 0.15
N VAL A 218 -2.05 4.12 1.38
CA VAL A 218 -2.21 5.50 1.87
C VAL A 218 -1.16 5.94 2.90
N LEU A 219 -0.13 5.12 3.14
CA LEU A 219 0.90 5.40 4.16
C LEU A 219 1.53 6.78 3.99
N GLY A 220 1.88 7.17 2.77
CA GLY A 220 2.46 8.49 2.51
C GLY A 220 1.48 9.64 2.76
N LEU A 221 0.19 9.43 2.54
CA LEU A 221 -0.85 10.42 2.82
C LEU A 221 -1.11 10.55 4.33
N ILE A 222 -1.12 9.42 5.06
CA ILE A 222 -1.24 9.37 6.53
C ILE A 222 -0.06 10.11 7.15
N LEU A 223 1.17 9.74 6.80
CA LEU A 223 2.39 10.33 7.35
C LEU A 223 2.60 11.80 6.90
N GLY A 224 2.03 12.19 5.77
CA GLY A 224 1.95 13.58 5.32
C GLY A 224 0.80 14.37 5.95
N GLY A 225 -0.03 13.75 6.80
CA GLY A 225 -1.13 14.42 7.50
C GLY A 225 -2.26 14.92 6.58
N GLN A 226 -2.50 14.24 5.45
CA GLN A 226 -3.51 14.64 4.45
C GLN A 226 -4.56 13.55 4.18
N PHE A 227 -4.62 12.55 5.06
CA PHE A 227 -5.61 11.49 5.07
C PHE A 227 -5.99 11.18 6.52
N GLN A 228 -6.56 10.04 6.77
CA GLN A 228 -6.97 9.56 8.09
C GLN A 228 -5.81 9.49 9.10
N SER A 229 -6.13 9.56 10.39
CA SER A 229 -5.17 9.39 11.51
C SER A 229 -5.50 8.12 12.31
N PRO A 230 -5.21 6.91 11.81
CA PRO A 230 -5.71 5.66 12.39
C PRO A 230 -5.33 5.47 13.86
N PHE A 231 -4.14 5.87 14.28
CA PHE A 231 -3.71 5.79 15.67
C PHE A 231 -4.51 6.71 16.61
N ALA A 232 -4.79 7.94 16.17
CA ALA A 232 -5.61 8.86 16.94
C ALA A 232 -7.07 8.38 17.05
N GLU A 233 -7.50 7.56 16.11
CA GLU A 233 -8.84 6.95 16.05
C GLU A 233 -8.90 5.59 16.76
N GLY A 234 -7.78 5.04 17.23
CA GLY A 234 -7.74 3.87 18.08
C GLY A 234 -7.24 2.57 17.43
N ALA A 235 -6.69 2.61 16.23
CA ALA A 235 -6.00 1.45 15.66
C ALA A 235 -4.75 1.10 16.51
N HIS A 236 -4.48 -0.20 16.70
CA HIS A 236 -3.31 -0.69 17.42
C HIS A 236 -2.10 -0.79 16.52
N PHE A 237 -2.31 -1.20 15.26
CA PHE A 237 -1.26 -1.42 14.27
C PHE A 237 -1.59 -0.76 12.94
N ILE A 238 -0.54 -0.26 12.26
CA ILE A 238 -0.58 0.09 10.85
C ILE A 238 0.45 -0.78 10.14
N SER A 239 0.03 -1.56 9.14
CA SER A 239 0.93 -2.16 8.18
C SER A 239 1.05 -1.24 6.97
N GLY A 240 2.25 -1.11 6.40
CA GLY A 240 2.49 -0.21 5.29
C GLY A 240 3.37 -0.80 4.19
N SER A 241 3.19 -0.30 2.96
CA SER A 241 4.16 -0.43 1.87
C SER A 241 4.92 0.88 1.71
N THR A 242 6.24 0.80 1.60
CA THR A 242 7.10 1.99 1.55
C THR A 242 7.43 2.47 0.14
N HIS A 243 6.66 2.02 -0.88
CA HIS A 243 6.94 2.27 -2.31
C HIS A 243 5.71 2.70 -3.13
N LYS A 244 4.62 3.11 -2.46
CA LYS A 244 3.38 3.56 -3.09
C LYS A 244 3.21 5.07 -2.88
N THR A 245 2.24 5.53 -2.09
CA THR A 245 2.18 6.94 -1.70
C THR A 245 3.36 7.37 -0.84
N PHE A 246 3.93 6.46 -0.03
CA PHE A 246 5.23 6.66 0.59
C PHE A 246 6.30 6.31 -0.46
N PRO A 247 7.12 7.26 -0.96
CA PRO A 247 7.87 7.11 -2.21
C PRO A 247 9.29 6.56 -2.02
N GLY A 248 9.42 5.52 -1.19
CA GLY A 248 10.70 4.88 -0.84
C GLY A 248 10.94 3.54 -1.52
N PRO A 249 11.89 2.76 -1.02
CA PRO A 249 12.22 1.43 -1.54
C PRO A 249 11.07 0.43 -1.35
N GLN A 250 11.07 -0.63 -2.16
CA GLN A 250 10.12 -1.71 -2.01
C GLN A 250 10.35 -2.49 -0.71
N ARG A 251 9.71 -2.00 0.36
CA ARG A 251 9.68 -2.62 1.68
C ARG A 251 8.29 -2.55 2.29
N GLY A 252 8.16 -3.18 3.43
CA GLY A 252 7.03 -2.98 4.34
C GLY A 252 7.49 -2.37 5.65
N VAL A 253 6.53 -1.93 6.43
CA VAL A 253 6.71 -1.47 7.81
C VAL A 253 5.52 -1.90 8.65
N ILE A 254 5.76 -2.18 9.92
CA ILE A 254 4.72 -2.32 10.93
C ILE A 254 4.93 -1.20 11.95
N LEU A 255 3.90 -0.40 12.16
CA LEU A 255 3.87 0.65 13.18
C LEU A 255 2.89 0.21 14.28
N GLY A 256 3.17 0.54 15.53
CA GLY A 256 2.34 0.20 16.68
C GLY A 256 2.11 1.40 17.58
N GLN A 257 0.86 1.59 18.03
CA GLN A 257 0.50 2.54 19.07
C GLN A 257 -0.03 1.73 20.27
N LEU A 258 0.89 1.35 21.17
CA LEU A 258 0.66 0.35 22.20
C LEU A 258 1.02 0.90 23.57
N GLN A 259 0.14 0.70 24.54
CA GLN A 259 0.31 1.21 25.91
C GLN A 259 0.02 0.13 26.97
N GLU A 260 -0.93 -0.76 26.72
CA GLU A 260 -1.37 -1.77 27.66
C GLU A 260 -0.48 -3.02 27.61
N GLU A 261 -0.39 -3.74 28.72
CA GLU A 261 0.47 -4.94 28.84
C GLU A 261 0.11 -6.05 27.82
N ASN A 262 -1.18 -6.24 27.55
CA ASN A 262 -1.64 -7.19 26.55
C ASN A 262 -1.25 -6.78 25.12
N GLU A 263 -1.27 -5.48 24.80
CA GLU A 263 -0.84 -4.92 23.52
C GLU A 263 0.66 -5.13 23.30
N LEU A 264 1.47 -4.95 24.34
CA LEU A 264 2.92 -5.23 24.30
C LEU A 264 3.22 -6.72 24.09
N LYS A 265 2.35 -7.63 24.56
CA LYS A 265 2.44 -9.07 24.27
C LYS A 265 2.15 -9.35 22.78
N TRP A 266 1.20 -8.62 22.15
CA TRP A 266 0.99 -8.70 20.70
C TRP A 266 2.24 -8.28 19.94
N TRP A 267 2.87 -7.16 20.33
CA TRP A 267 4.10 -6.69 19.70
C TRP A 267 5.24 -7.72 19.77
N THR A 268 5.47 -8.29 20.96
CA THR A 268 6.47 -9.37 21.15
C THR A 268 6.17 -10.59 20.27
N SER A 269 4.88 -10.88 20.02
CA SER A 269 4.50 -11.98 19.13
C SER A 269 4.73 -11.61 17.65
N ILE A 270 4.47 -10.36 17.26
CA ILE A 270 4.70 -9.83 15.91
C ILE A 270 6.19 -9.88 15.56
N ASP A 271 7.08 -9.58 16.50
CA ASP A 271 8.52 -9.73 16.31
C ASP A 271 8.90 -11.14 15.81
N ARG A 272 8.35 -12.18 16.46
CA ARG A 272 8.52 -13.58 16.02
C ARG A 272 7.81 -13.89 14.70
N GLY A 273 6.71 -13.22 14.43
CA GLY A 273 6.00 -13.29 13.16
C GLY A 273 6.83 -12.72 12.00
N ILE A 274 7.67 -11.71 12.27
CA ILE A 274 8.61 -11.16 11.29
C ILE A 274 9.77 -12.13 11.10
N MET A 275 10.53 -12.42 12.16
CA MET A 275 11.68 -13.31 12.12
C MET A 275 11.59 -14.37 13.25
N PRO A 276 11.59 -15.65 12.89
CA PRO A 276 11.76 -16.25 11.55
C PRO A 276 10.46 -16.50 10.77
N GLY A 277 9.35 -15.86 11.15
CA GLY A 277 8.01 -16.19 10.64
C GLY A 277 7.82 -15.87 9.15
N SER A 278 7.96 -14.60 8.77
CA SER A 278 7.71 -14.12 7.40
C SER A 278 8.98 -13.87 6.59
N SER A 279 10.13 -13.73 7.26
CA SER A 279 11.44 -13.55 6.60
C SER A 279 12.57 -14.05 7.49
N SER A 280 13.77 -14.21 6.89
CA SER A 280 15.03 -14.39 7.59
C SER A 280 15.88 -13.13 7.44
N ASN A 281 16.71 -13.03 6.40
CA ASN A 281 17.45 -11.81 6.12
C ASN A 281 16.57 -10.79 5.37
N HIS A 282 16.47 -9.57 5.87
CA HIS A 282 15.43 -8.61 5.49
C HIS A 282 15.86 -7.53 4.47
N HIS A 283 16.67 -7.89 3.47
CA HIS A 283 17.12 -7.00 2.39
C HIS A 283 17.75 -5.69 2.92
N LEU A 284 18.87 -5.84 3.62
CA LEU A 284 19.53 -4.79 4.39
C LEU A 284 19.87 -3.54 3.55
N HIS A 285 20.25 -3.72 2.29
CA HIS A 285 20.68 -2.65 1.39
C HIS A 285 19.60 -1.59 1.11
N THR A 286 18.33 -1.91 1.31
CA THR A 286 17.23 -0.96 1.12
C THR A 286 16.87 -0.17 2.39
N ILE A 287 17.42 -0.52 3.56
CA ILE A 287 17.17 0.23 4.81
C ILE A 287 17.75 1.65 4.77
N PRO A 288 18.97 1.89 4.26
CA PRO A 288 19.46 3.25 4.07
C PRO A 288 18.54 4.10 3.17
N GLY A 289 18.02 3.51 2.09
CA GLY A 289 17.04 4.17 1.22
C GLY A 289 15.73 4.51 1.94
N LEU A 290 15.24 3.62 2.81
CA LEU A 290 14.08 3.91 3.66
C LEU A 290 14.36 5.10 4.60
N LEU A 291 15.51 5.14 5.25
CA LEU A 291 15.90 6.26 6.14
C LEU A 291 15.95 7.59 5.39
N VAL A 292 16.52 7.61 4.18
CA VAL A 292 16.53 8.82 3.32
C VAL A 292 15.09 9.23 3.01
N THR A 293 14.22 8.29 2.62
CA THR A 293 12.82 8.59 2.31
C THR A 293 12.06 9.12 3.53
N VAL A 294 12.31 8.59 4.72
CA VAL A 294 11.70 9.13 5.97
C VAL A 294 12.06 10.59 6.15
N ARG A 295 13.31 10.97 5.89
CA ARG A 295 13.78 12.38 5.97
C ARG A 295 13.15 13.26 4.90
N GLU A 296 13.03 12.77 3.66
CA GLU A 296 12.29 13.47 2.60
C GLU A 296 10.83 13.68 3.00
N MET A 297 10.18 12.67 3.58
CA MET A 297 8.80 12.78 4.05
C MET A 297 8.64 13.75 5.23
N LYS A 298 9.60 13.84 6.14
CA LYS A 298 9.61 14.87 7.20
C LYS A 298 9.67 16.28 6.61
N GLN A 299 10.38 16.47 5.50
CA GLN A 299 10.58 17.77 4.86
C GLN A 299 9.45 18.13 3.89
N PHE A 300 9.06 17.22 3.02
CA PHE A 300 8.17 17.48 1.89
C PHE A 300 6.83 16.74 1.96
N GLY A 301 6.68 15.78 2.87
CA GLY A 301 5.54 14.85 2.89
C GLY A 301 4.18 15.53 2.97
N LYS A 302 4.05 16.62 3.73
CA LYS A 302 2.81 17.37 3.86
C LYS A 302 2.38 18.00 2.54
N GLU A 303 3.30 18.67 1.84
CA GLU A 303 3.01 19.34 0.57
C GLU A 303 2.73 18.30 -0.54
N TYR A 304 3.55 17.27 -0.61
CA TYR A 304 3.39 16.16 -1.56
C TYR A 304 2.03 15.47 -1.39
N ALA A 305 1.66 15.10 -0.16
CA ALA A 305 0.39 14.45 0.11
C ALA A 305 -0.80 15.36 -0.21
N ALA A 306 -0.73 16.65 0.16
CA ALA A 306 -1.78 17.62 -0.16
C ALA A 306 -1.97 17.79 -1.67
N GLN A 307 -0.86 17.91 -2.43
CA GLN A 307 -0.94 18.05 -3.88
C GLN A 307 -1.46 16.75 -4.53
N THR A 308 -1.10 15.60 -3.98
CA THR A 308 -1.57 14.30 -4.48
C THR A 308 -3.09 14.18 -4.39
N VAL A 309 -3.70 14.55 -3.25
CA VAL A 309 -5.16 14.53 -3.10
C VAL A 309 -5.84 15.55 -4.03
N LYS A 310 -5.28 16.76 -4.19
CA LYS A 310 -5.81 17.76 -5.13
C LYS A 310 -5.77 17.26 -6.56
N ASN A 311 -4.68 16.65 -6.97
CA ASN A 311 -4.52 16.08 -8.31
C ASN A 311 -5.51 14.94 -8.56
N ALA A 312 -5.76 14.07 -7.59
CA ALA A 312 -6.75 13.00 -7.72
C ALA A 312 -8.16 13.56 -7.95
N LYS A 313 -8.55 14.57 -7.17
CA LYS A 313 -9.85 15.26 -7.35
C LYS A 313 -9.95 15.98 -8.70
N ALA A 314 -8.88 16.66 -9.11
CA ALA A 314 -8.84 17.37 -10.39
C ALA A 314 -8.93 16.42 -11.58
N LEU A 315 -8.24 15.26 -11.52
CA LEU A 315 -8.34 14.23 -12.55
C LEU A 315 -9.75 13.63 -12.59
N GLY A 316 -10.35 13.35 -11.42
CA GLY A 316 -11.74 12.85 -11.34
C GLY A 316 -12.73 13.82 -11.99
N GLN A 317 -12.64 15.11 -11.66
CA GLN A 317 -13.49 16.16 -12.23
C GLN A 317 -13.28 16.31 -13.75
N GLY A 318 -12.02 16.37 -14.21
CA GLY A 318 -11.71 16.48 -15.64
C GLY A 318 -12.20 15.29 -16.47
N LEU A 319 -12.14 14.08 -15.93
CA LEU A 319 -12.70 12.87 -16.57
C LEU A 319 -14.22 12.92 -16.64
N GLU A 320 -14.89 13.32 -15.57
CA GLU A 320 -16.36 13.50 -15.55
C GLU A 320 -16.79 14.57 -16.55
N ASP A 321 -16.11 15.72 -16.60
CA ASP A 321 -16.34 16.79 -17.57
C ASP A 321 -16.11 16.35 -19.02
N SER A 322 -15.23 15.36 -19.23
CA SER A 322 -14.95 14.74 -20.53
C SER A 322 -15.90 13.59 -20.86
N GLY A 323 -16.92 13.33 -20.04
CA GLY A 323 -17.95 12.32 -20.27
C GLY A 323 -17.53 10.88 -19.88
N VAL A 324 -16.45 10.71 -19.12
CA VAL A 324 -16.06 9.43 -18.56
C VAL A 324 -16.75 9.25 -17.21
N ARG A 325 -17.40 8.11 -16.99
CA ARG A 325 -18.09 7.81 -15.73
C ARG A 325 -17.07 7.58 -14.60
N VAL A 326 -16.96 8.57 -13.73
CA VAL A 326 -16.14 8.48 -12.52
C VAL A 326 -17.00 8.00 -11.34
N GLU A 327 -16.48 7.04 -10.60
CA GLU A 327 -17.18 6.50 -9.42
C GLU A 327 -17.12 7.48 -8.24
N ALA A 328 -18.06 7.31 -7.30
CA ALA A 328 -18.16 8.10 -6.07
C ALA A 328 -18.26 9.63 -6.30
N LYS A 329 -18.84 10.07 -7.41
CA LYS A 329 -19.02 11.47 -7.78
C LYS A 329 -19.71 12.30 -6.70
N ASP A 330 -20.78 11.77 -6.10
CA ASP A 330 -21.58 12.45 -5.08
C ASP A 330 -20.79 12.70 -3.77
N PHE A 331 -19.66 12.02 -3.61
CA PHE A 331 -18.72 12.19 -2.49
C PHE A 331 -17.43 12.95 -2.90
N GLY A 332 -17.42 13.59 -4.07
CA GLY A 332 -16.26 14.33 -4.58
C GLY A 332 -15.13 13.43 -5.07
N PHE A 333 -15.47 12.24 -5.57
CA PHE A 333 -14.63 11.23 -6.19
C PHE A 333 -13.69 10.49 -5.24
N THR A 334 -12.98 11.20 -4.36
CA THR A 334 -11.97 10.61 -3.47
C THR A 334 -11.49 11.61 -2.41
N GLU A 335 -10.93 11.08 -1.33
CA GLU A 335 -10.11 11.80 -0.36
C GLU A 335 -8.65 11.29 -0.36
N SER A 336 -8.31 10.39 -1.30
CA SER A 336 -6.99 9.76 -1.39
C SER A 336 -6.23 10.16 -2.68
N HIS A 337 -5.23 9.36 -3.04
CA HIS A 337 -4.47 9.47 -4.30
C HIS A 337 -5.14 8.76 -5.47
N GLN A 338 -6.23 8.03 -5.23
CA GLN A 338 -6.87 7.16 -6.22
C GLN A 338 -8.19 7.75 -6.67
N ILE A 339 -8.54 7.46 -7.90
CA ILE A 339 -9.91 7.53 -8.42
C ILE A 339 -10.28 6.20 -9.06
N ALA A 340 -11.56 5.91 -9.15
CA ALA A 340 -12.11 4.77 -9.85
C ALA A 340 -12.98 5.24 -11.01
N ILE A 341 -12.87 4.60 -12.17
CA ILE A 341 -13.74 4.89 -13.33
C ILE A 341 -14.37 3.62 -13.85
N ASN A 342 -15.62 3.70 -14.26
CA ASN A 342 -16.31 2.59 -14.90
C ASN A 342 -16.15 2.70 -16.43
N VAL A 343 -15.52 1.69 -17.03
CA VAL A 343 -15.21 1.67 -18.46
C VAL A 343 -16.04 0.67 -19.25
N SER A 344 -17.01 0.02 -18.61
CA SER A 344 -17.84 -1.02 -19.26
C SER A 344 -18.58 -0.53 -20.50
N PHE A 345 -18.86 0.77 -20.58
CA PHE A 345 -19.48 1.39 -21.76
C PHE A 345 -18.56 1.43 -22.98
N TYR A 346 -17.23 1.47 -22.78
CA TYR A 346 -16.25 1.55 -23.86
C TYR A 346 -15.76 0.17 -24.31
N GLY A 347 -15.89 -0.86 -23.48
CA GLY A 347 -15.45 -2.21 -23.79
C GLY A 347 -14.95 -2.99 -22.58
N ALA A 348 -14.22 -4.08 -22.83
CA ALA A 348 -13.63 -4.87 -21.77
C ALA A 348 -12.44 -4.12 -21.15
N ALA A 349 -12.46 -3.89 -19.82
CA ALA A 349 -11.42 -3.12 -19.12
C ALA A 349 -10.00 -3.65 -19.38
N LYS A 350 -9.83 -4.97 -19.47
CA LYS A 350 -8.54 -5.60 -19.75
C LYS A 350 -7.95 -5.21 -21.13
N ASP A 351 -8.77 -5.10 -22.15
CA ASP A 351 -8.32 -4.74 -23.50
C ASP A 351 -8.10 -3.23 -23.59
N LEU A 352 -9.01 -2.43 -23.03
CA LEU A 352 -8.84 -0.98 -22.92
C LEU A 352 -7.55 -0.60 -22.16
N ALA A 353 -7.18 -1.33 -21.10
CA ALA A 353 -5.93 -1.08 -20.39
C ALA A 353 -4.69 -1.32 -21.28
N LYS A 354 -4.72 -2.31 -22.17
CA LYS A 354 -3.65 -2.54 -23.16
C LYS A 354 -3.60 -1.43 -24.19
N ASP A 355 -4.75 -0.97 -24.67
CA ASP A 355 -4.85 0.10 -25.65
C ASP A 355 -4.32 1.42 -25.07
N LEU A 356 -4.68 1.73 -23.82
CA LEU A 356 -4.12 2.87 -23.08
C LEU A 356 -2.60 2.75 -22.91
N ALA A 357 -2.09 1.57 -22.53
CA ALA A 357 -0.66 1.33 -22.41
C ALA A 357 0.09 1.50 -23.75
N SER A 358 -0.54 1.12 -24.89
CA SER A 358 0.02 1.37 -26.24
C SER A 358 0.11 2.86 -26.57
N ASN A 359 -0.71 3.68 -25.92
CA ASN A 359 -0.74 5.14 -25.98
C ASN A 359 0.08 5.80 -24.84
N ASN A 360 0.97 5.06 -24.16
CA ASN A 360 1.81 5.53 -23.07
C ASN A 360 1.05 6.00 -21.81
N ILE A 361 -0.22 5.59 -21.63
CA ILE A 361 -1.00 5.79 -20.41
C ILE A 361 -1.06 4.46 -19.65
N ILE A 362 -0.37 4.37 -18.53
CA ILE A 362 -0.18 3.10 -17.80
C ILE A 362 -1.03 3.10 -16.55
N LEU A 363 -1.98 2.17 -16.47
CA LEU A 363 -2.90 1.98 -15.34
C LEU A 363 -3.25 0.50 -15.17
N ASN A 364 -4.04 0.16 -14.18
CA ASN A 364 -4.55 -1.20 -14.03
C ASN A 364 -6.09 -1.26 -14.05
N TYR A 365 -6.63 -2.31 -14.67
CA TYR A 365 -8.03 -2.66 -14.48
C TYR A 365 -8.28 -3.18 -13.07
N ASN A 366 -9.49 -2.95 -12.55
CA ASN A 366 -9.86 -3.28 -11.18
C ASN A 366 -11.36 -3.59 -11.09
N MET A 367 -11.72 -4.49 -10.18
CA MET A 367 -13.12 -4.65 -9.80
C MET A 367 -13.65 -3.36 -9.17
N LEU A 368 -14.88 -3.04 -9.50
CA LEU A 368 -15.66 -1.99 -8.83
C LEU A 368 -16.76 -2.65 -7.97
N PRO A 369 -17.33 -1.93 -7.00
CA PRO A 369 -18.49 -2.41 -6.25
C PRO A 369 -19.60 -2.88 -7.19
N GLY A 370 -20.10 -4.11 -6.95
CA GLY A 370 -21.09 -4.75 -7.81
C GLY A 370 -20.55 -5.72 -8.86
N ASP A 371 -19.23 -5.71 -9.15
CA ASP A 371 -18.62 -6.70 -10.03
C ASP A 371 -18.64 -8.10 -9.41
N GLN A 372 -19.07 -9.10 -10.18
CA GLN A 372 -19.21 -10.48 -9.72
C GLN A 372 -18.01 -11.38 -10.09
N ASP A 373 -17.18 -10.98 -11.07
CA ASP A 373 -16.09 -11.80 -11.58
C ASP A 373 -14.81 -10.97 -11.73
N ALA A 374 -13.81 -11.29 -10.93
CA ALA A 374 -12.48 -10.65 -10.98
C ALA A 374 -11.74 -10.84 -12.32
N ARG A 375 -12.16 -11.80 -13.16
CA ARG A 375 -11.58 -12.03 -14.48
C ARG A 375 -12.14 -11.05 -15.54
N ASN A 376 -13.29 -10.44 -15.24
CA ASN A 376 -13.96 -9.48 -16.12
C ASN A 376 -14.42 -8.24 -15.33
N PRO A 377 -13.48 -7.45 -14.80
CA PRO A 377 -13.79 -6.24 -14.02
C PRO A 377 -14.34 -5.15 -14.93
N SER A 378 -15.17 -4.28 -14.37
CA SER A 378 -15.82 -3.17 -15.09
C SER A 378 -15.04 -1.86 -15.06
N GLY A 379 -13.97 -1.77 -14.27
CA GLY A 379 -13.34 -0.49 -13.99
C GLY A 379 -11.83 -0.42 -14.10
N PHE A 380 -11.34 0.81 -13.94
CA PHE A 380 -9.94 1.12 -13.70
C PHE A 380 -9.76 1.75 -12.32
N ARG A 381 -8.66 1.40 -11.68
CA ARG A 381 -8.10 2.11 -10.54
C ARG A 381 -6.94 2.98 -11.05
N ILE A 382 -7.03 4.26 -10.81
CA ILE A 382 -6.08 5.28 -11.27
C ILE A 382 -5.47 5.95 -10.06
N GLY A 383 -4.14 6.07 -10.02
CA GLY A 383 -3.42 6.75 -8.95
C GLY A 383 -2.52 7.85 -9.52
N VAL A 384 -2.47 8.99 -8.87
CA VAL A 384 -1.76 10.19 -9.35
C VAL A 384 -0.47 10.51 -8.58
N GLN A 385 -0.12 9.69 -7.58
CA GLN A 385 0.99 9.94 -6.65
C GLN A 385 2.35 10.10 -7.35
N GLU A 386 2.63 9.28 -8.38
CA GLU A 386 3.91 9.37 -9.09
C GLU A 386 4.00 10.62 -9.97
N MET A 387 2.93 10.94 -10.70
CA MET A 387 2.92 12.14 -11.53
C MET A 387 2.94 13.42 -10.68
N THR A 388 2.32 13.38 -9.50
CA THR A 388 2.47 14.46 -8.51
C THR A 388 3.92 14.63 -8.07
N ARG A 389 4.63 13.52 -7.82
CA ARG A 389 6.04 13.57 -7.42
C ARG A 389 6.94 14.17 -8.51
N PHE A 390 6.56 14.03 -9.78
CA PHE A 390 7.22 14.69 -10.90
C PHE A 390 6.76 16.14 -11.12
N GLY A 391 5.87 16.67 -10.27
CA GLY A 391 5.49 18.08 -10.27
C GLY A 391 4.23 18.42 -11.08
N MET A 392 3.49 17.44 -11.60
CA MET A 392 2.18 17.71 -12.21
C MET A 392 1.21 18.23 -11.15
N LYS A 393 0.36 19.18 -11.56
CA LYS A 393 -0.66 19.81 -10.73
C LYS A 393 -2.02 19.73 -11.43
N GLU A 394 -3.02 20.42 -10.88
CA GLU A 394 -4.41 20.39 -11.33
C GLU A 394 -4.59 20.71 -12.83
N PRO A 395 -3.89 21.70 -13.44
CA PRO A 395 -4.00 21.95 -14.89
C PRO A 395 -3.58 20.74 -15.73
N GLU A 396 -2.48 20.07 -15.38
CA GLU A 396 -2.00 18.90 -16.09
C GLU A 396 -2.93 17.70 -15.91
N MET A 397 -3.62 17.60 -14.76
CA MET A 397 -4.64 16.59 -14.53
C MET A 397 -5.86 16.79 -15.47
N GLY A 398 -6.24 18.03 -15.77
CA GLY A 398 -7.27 18.35 -16.75
C GLY A 398 -6.86 17.98 -18.20
N GLU A 399 -5.60 18.27 -18.57
CA GLU A 399 -5.04 17.86 -19.87
C GLU A 399 -5.00 16.32 -19.97
N LEU A 400 -4.54 15.64 -18.95
CA LEU A 400 -4.48 14.19 -18.88
C LEU A 400 -5.88 13.54 -18.95
N ALA A 401 -6.87 14.12 -18.28
CA ALA A 401 -8.26 13.66 -18.35
C ALA A 401 -8.80 13.64 -19.77
N SER A 402 -8.54 14.71 -20.54
CA SER A 402 -8.93 14.80 -21.95
C SER A 402 -8.24 13.73 -22.79
N LEU A 403 -6.94 13.49 -22.57
CA LEU A 403 -6.18 12.45 -23.28
C LEU A 403 -6.68 11.04 -22.95
N ILE A 404 -7.04 10.76 -21.70
CA ILE A 404 -7.64 9.48 -21.30
C ILE A 404 -8.99 9.28 -21.99
N ALA A 405 -9.85 10.31 -21.98
CA ALA A 405 -11.18 10.26 -22.62
C ALA A 405 -11.07 10.02 -24.14
N ASP A 406 -10.13 10.70 -24.81
CA ASP A 406 -9.87 10.50 -26.23
C ASP A 406 -9.35 9.08 -26.52
N ALA A 407 -8.43 8.57 -25.71
CA ALA A 407 -7.91 7.22 -25.86
C ALA A 407 -8.99 6.14 -25.66
N LEU A 408 -9.90 6.33 -24.69
CA LEU A 408 -11.05 5.44 -24.47
C LEU A 408 -12.03 5.42 -25.65
N GLN A 409 -12.06 6.51 -26.45
CA GLN A 409 -12.83 6.59 -27.70
C GLN A 409 -12.05 6.05 -28.90
N GLY A 410 -10.86 5.48 -28.73
CA GLY A 410 -10.03 4.92 -29.80
C GLY A 410 -9.22 5.94 -30.59
N LYS A 411 -9.09 7.19 -30.10
CA LYS A 411 -8.25 8.21 -30.74
C LYS A 411 -6.78 7.97 -30.44
N PRO A 412 -5.86 8.18 -31.37
CA PRO A 412 -4.42 8.07 -31.11
C PRO A 412 -3.95 9.29 -30.28
N VAL A 413 -3.41 9.07 -29.08
CA VAL A 413 -2.97 10.13 -28.20
C VAL A 413 -1.49 9.99 -27.78
N LYS A 414 -0.80 8.97 -28.25
CA LYS A 414 0.56 8.61 -27.81
C LYS A 414 1.55 9.78 -27.83
N GLU A 415 1.56 10.54 -28.91
CA GLU A 415 2.48 11.67 -29.09
C GLU A 415 2.19 12.77 -28.06
N ALA A 416 0.92 13.14 -27.89
CA ALA A 416 0.49 14.16 -26.92
C ALA A 416 0.79 13.72 -25.45
N VAL A 417 0.55 12.45 -25.13
CA VAL A 417 0.92 11.88 -23.82
C VAL A 417 2.42 11.97 -23.58
N THR A 418 3.22 11.61 -24.59
CA THR A 418 4.69 11.67 -24.48
C THR A 418 5.17 13.13 -24.35
N GLU A 419 4.56 14.07 -25.05
CA GLU A 419 4.88 15.49 -24.93
C GLU A 419 4.54 16.02 -23.53
N LEU A 420 3.35 15.70 -23.01
CA LEU A 420 2.97 16.03 -21.65
C LEU A 420 3.98 15.46 -20.63
N ARG A 421 4.33 14.17 -20.76
CA ARG A 421 5.27 13.52 -19.84
C ARG A 421 6.66 14.17 -19.83
N ARG A 422 7.18 14.57 -20.97
CA ARG A 422 8.50 15.18 -21.13
C ARG A 422 8.64 16.53 -20.43
N ARG A 423 7.55 17.22 -20.14
CA ARG A 423 7.56 18.45 -19.34
C ARG A 423 7.85 18.21 -17.84
N PHE A 424 7.72 16.93 -17.38
CA PHE A 424 7.76 16.54 -15.97
C PHE A 424 8.64 15.33 -15.76
N THR A 425 9.95 15.49 -15.90
CA THR A 425 10.96 14.41 -15.76
C THR A 425 11.77 14.49 -14.48
N GLU A 426 11.70 15.61 -13.77
CA GLU A 426 12.45 15.84 -12.53
C GLU A 426 11.56 15.68 -11.30
N ILE A 427 12.10 15.01 -10.28
CA ILE A 427 11.41 14.82 -9.00
C ILE A 427 11.39 16.13 -8.21
N GLN A 428 10.24 16.54 -7.69
CA GLN A 428 10.03 17.81 -7.01
C GLN A 428 10.00 17.72 -5.47
N TYR A 429 9.68 16.57 -4.90
CA TYR A 429 9.53 16.38 -3.44
C TYR A 429 10.61 15.42 -2.90
N ALA A 430 11.89 15.81 -3.05
CA ALA A 430 13.05 15.01 -2.68
C ALA A 430 14.19 15.86 -2.11
#